data_be4bffc6b4f663ef636fc974feca81dd
#
_entry.id   be4bffc6b4f663ef636fc974feca81dd
#
_cell.length_a   1.000
_cell.length_b   1.000
_cell.length_c   1.000
_cell.angle_alpha   90.00
_cell.angle_beta   90.00
_cell.angle_gamma   90.00
#
_symmetry.space_group_name_H-M   'P 1'
#
loop_
_entity.id
_entity.type
_entity.pdbx_description
1 polymer ?
#
loop_
_entity_poly.entity_id
_entity_poly.type
_entity_poly.pdbx_seq_one_letter_code
_entity_poly.pdbx_strand_id
1 'polypeptide(L)'
;YNRAEMFAEMISHFSGIPVEKALTRVKRTKQQAKLNREERKKNLSGAFSLKKGANLKKRDILLVDDVMTTGATLHAAAEQLLANDAGNVYIMVMARRM
;
A
#
# COMPACT_ATOMS: atom_id res chain seq x y z
N TYR A 1 11.68 -10.00 6.23
CA TYR A 1 12.07 -8.66 6.71
C TYR A 1 11.46 -7.58 5.82
N ASN A 2 10.76 -6.64 6.42
CA ASN A 2 10.05 -5.59 5.68
C ASN A 2 10.41 -4.22 6.28
N ARG A 3 11.10 -3.38 5.50
CA ARG A 3 11.52 -2.05 5.96
C ARG A 3 10.34 -1.12 6.18
N ALA A 4 9.32 -1.21 5.34
CA ALA A 4 8.12 -0.38 5.49
C ALA A 4 7.40 -0.71 6.81
N GLU A 5 7.31 -1.99 7.15
CA GLU A 5 6.71 -2.43 8.41
C GLU A 5 7.51 -1.92 9.61
N MET A 6 8.83 -2.02 9.55
CA MET A 6 9.72 -1.48 10.58
C MET A 6 9.53 0.02 10.76
N PHE A 7 9.43 0.75 9.66
CA PHE A 7 9.23 2.20 9.67
C PHE A 7 7.86 2.53 10.28
N ALA A 8 6.82 1.79 9.90
CA ALA A 8 5.49 1.98 10.46
C ALA A 8 5.47 1.72 11.98
N GLU A 9 6.15 0.67 12.43
CA GLU A 9 6.25 0.37 13.86
C GLU A 9 6.99 1.46 14.63
N MET A 10 8.02 2.04 14.04
CA MET A 10 8.74 3.17 14.64
C MET A 10 7.82 4.38 14.80
N ILE A 11 7.06 4.71 13.75
CA ILE A 11 6.10 5.81 13.80
C ILE A 11 5.04 5.54 14.87
N SER A 12 4.56 4.31 14.95
CA SER A 12 3.59 3.91 15.96
C SER A 12 4.12 4.08 17.37
N HIS A 13 5.37 3.71 17.57
CA HIS A 13 6.01 3.87 18.90
C HIS A 13 6.04 5.31 19.37
N PHE A 14 6.36 6.24 18.49
CA PHE A 14 6.48 7.65 18.84
C PHE A 14 5.14 8.40 18.82
N SER A 15 4.19 7.97 18.03
CA SER A 15 2.93 8.70 17.86
C SER A 15 1.77 8.12 18.64
N GLY A 16 1.86 6.84 19.01
CA GLY A 16 0.74 6.14 19.63
C GLY A 16 -0.31 5.64 18.62
N ILE A 17 -0.11 5.88 17.33
CA ILE A 17 -1.01 5.39 16.29
C ILE A 17 -0.75 3.90 16.07
N PRO A 18 -1.78 3.04 16.14
CA PRO A 18 -1.56 1.60 15.97
C PRO A 18 -1.20 1.24 14.53
N VAL A 19 -0.38 0.20 14.38
CA VAL A 19 -0.07 -0.37 13.07
C VAL A 19 -1.08 -1.45 12.76
N GLU A 20 -1.62 -1.42 11.54
CA GLU A 20 -2.52 -2.46 11.07
C GLU A 20 -2.03 -2.99 9.74
N LYS A 21 -1.88 -4.30 9.64
CA LYS A 21 -1.47 -4.98 8.41
C LYS A 21 -2.73 -5.33 7.62
N ALA A 22 -3.32 -4.33 6.99
CA ALA A 22 -4.61 -4.46 6.32
C ALA A 22 -4.51 -4.95 4.88
N LEU A 23 -3.34 -4.79 4.24
CA LEU A 23 -3.16 -5.12 2.83
C LEU A 23 -2.29 -6.36 2.66
N THR A 24 -2.67 -7.18 1.69
CA THR A 24 -1.89 -8.33 1.26
C THR A 24 -1.52 -8.13 -0.20
N ARG A 25 -0.24 -8.34 -0.52
CA ARG A 25 0.21 -8.28 -1.89
C ARG A 25 -0.22 -9.55 -2.62
N VAL A 26 -0.94 -9.37 -3.71
CA VAL A 26 -1.41 -10.51 -4.52
C VAL A 26 -0.26 -11.01 -5.38
N LYS A 27 0.00 -12.33 -5.32
CA LYS A 27 1.03 -12.94 -6.13
C LYS A 27 0.63 -12.96 -7.59
N ARG A 28 1.54 -12.55 -8.47
CA ARG A 28 1.28 -12.51 -9.90
C ARG A 28 1.90 -13.68 -10.60
N THR A 29 1.20 -14.14 -11.63
CA THR A 29 1.67 -15.24 -12.48
C THR A 29 2.23 -14.75 -13.81
N LYS A 30 1.81 -13.55 -14.26
CA LYS A 30 2.29 -12.99 -15.52
C LYS A 30 3.48 -12.08 -15.30
N GLN A 31 4.49 -12.20 -16.18
CA GLN A 31 5.63 -11.31 -16.16
C GLN A 31 5.22 -9.94 -16.70
N GLN A 32 5.53 -8.90 -15.96
CA GLN A 32 5.15 -7.53 -16.35
C GLN A 32 5.81 -7.09 -17.67
N ALA A 33 6.99 -7.61 -17.97
CA ALA A 33 7.69 -7.26 -19.21
C ALA A 33 6.92 -7.64 -20.47
N LYS A 34 6.02 -8.62 -20.38
CA LYS A 34 5.22 -9.08 -21.51
C LYS A 34 3.88 -8.35 -21.64
N LEU A 35 3.60 -7.41 -20.75
CA LEU A 35 2.34 -6.70 -20.74
C LEU A 35 2.47 -5.35 -21.42
N ASN A 36 1.42 -4.93 -22.13
CA ASN A 36 1.36 -3.57 -22.63
C ASN A 36 1.03 -2.59 -21.50
N ARG A 37 1.00 -1.31 -21.82
CA ARG A 37 0.82 -0.26 -20.82
C ARG A 37 -0.50 -0.39 -20.06
N GLU A 38 -1.59 -0.69 -20.76
CA GLU A 38 -2.90 -0.82 -20.13
C GLU A 38 -2.99 -2.07 -19.27
N GLU A 39 -2.42 -3.17 -19.73
CA GLU A 39 -2.37 -4.40 -18.96
C GLU A 39 -1.55 -4.24 -17.69
N ARG A 40 -0.46 -3.48 -17.75
CA ARG A 40 0.34 -3.17 -16.56
C ARG A 40 -0.45 -2.36 -15.54
N LYS A 41 -1.25 -1.39 -16.00
CA LYS A 41 -2.12 -0.62 -15.12
C LYS A 41 -3.12 -1.51 -14.41
N LYS A 42 -3.78 -2.40 -15.14
CA LYS A 42 -4.73 -3.35 -14.56
C LYS A 42 -4.07 -4.27 -13.56
N ASN A 43 -2.88 -4.74 -13.89
CA ASN A 43 -2.10 -5.59 -12.98
C ASN A 43 -1.75 -4.87 -11.69
N LEU A 44 -1.37 -3.61 -11.76
CA LEU A 44 -1.01 -2.83 -10.58
C LEU A 44 -2.23 -2.57 -9.69
N SER A 45 -3.39 -2.26 -10.28
CA SER A 45 -4.59 -2.03 -9.48
C SER A 45 -5.06 -3.30 -8.77
N GLY A 46 -4.72 -4.49 -9.30
CA GLY A 46 -4.98 -5.77 -8.64
C GLY A 46 -3.84 -6.26 -7.75
N ALA A 47 -2.80 -5.45 -7.52
CA ALA A 47 -1.60 -5.88 -6.81
C ALA A 47 -1.82 -6.10 -5.31
N PHE A 48 -2.82 -5.45 -4.75
CA PHE A 48 -3.12 -5.55 -3.33
C PHE A 48 -4.58 -5.93 -3.12
N SER A 49 -4.82 -6.69 -2.06
CA SER A 49 -6.17 -6.98 -1.60
C SER A 49 -6.25 -6.70 -0.11
N LEU A 50 -7.46 -6.42 0.36
CA LEU A 50 -7.67 -6.20 1.77
C LEU A 50 -7.59 -7.55 2.49
N LYS A 51 -6.86 -7.58 3.59
CA LYS A 51 -6.72 -8.79 4.39
C LYS A 51 -8.09 -9.19 4.93
N LYS A 52 -8.38 -10.49 4.90
CA LYS A 52 -9.64 -11.01 5.40
C LYS A 52 -9.86 -10.60 6.86
N GLY A 53 -11.02 -10.04 7.14
CA GLY A 53 -11.36 -9.58 8.47
C GLY A 53 -10.94 -8.15 8.78
N ALA A 54 -10.17 -7.51 7.92
CA ALA A 54 -9.83 -6.10 8.10
C ALA A 54 -11.06 -5.23 7.89
N ASN A 55 -11.23 -4.25 8.75
CA ASN A 55 -12.36 -3.34 8.67
C ASN A 55 -11.86 -1.92 8.90
N LEU A 56 -11.93 -1.10 7.86
CA LEU A 56 -11.39 0.25 7.90
C LEU A 56 -12.34 1.27 8.52
N LYS A 57 -13.64 1.04 8.45
CA LYS A 57 -14.69 1.86 9.10
C LYS A 57 -14.54 3.37 8.89
N LYS A 58 -14.21 3.76 7.68
CA LYS A 58 -13.99 5.18 7.31
C LYS A 58 -12.89 5.88 8.12
N ARG A 59 -11.98 5.11 8.70
CA ARG A 59 -10.85 5.68 9.43
C ARG A 59 -9.84 6.29 8.48
N ASP A 60 -9.16 7.33 8.94
CA ASP A 60 -8.04 7.90 8.22
C ASP A 60 -6.84 6.98 8.37
N ILE A 61 -6.12 6.79 7.27
CA ILE A 61 -5.03 5.81 7.19
C ILE A 61 -3.77 6.51 6.72
N LEU A 62 -2.66 6.23 7.41
CA LEU A 62 -1.33 6.61 6.97
C LEU A 62 -0.68 5.38 6.33
N LEU A 63 -0.52 5.42 5.03
CA LEU A 63 0.12 4.35 4.26
C LEU A 63 1.61 4.62 4.20
N VAL A 64 2.40 3.65 4.65
CA VAL A 64 3.85 3.82 4.82
C VAL A 64 4.60 2.90 3.87
N ASP A 65 5.61 3.44 3.20
CA ASP A 65 6.52 2.65 2.38
C ASP A 65 7.96 3.12 2.59
N ASP A 66 8.93 2.26 2.27
CA ASP A 66 10.33 2.58 2.49
C ASP A 66 10.92 3.46 1.37
N VAL A 67 10.69 3.12 0.12
CA VAL A 67 11.21 3.86 -1.03
C VAL A 67 10.13 4.02 -2.09
N MET A 68 9.96 5.25 -2.57
CA MET A 68 9.04 5.52 -3.69
C MET A 68 9.86 5.82 -4.95
N THR A 69 9.63 5.06 -6.01
CA THR A 69 10.23 5.33 -7.32
C THR A 69 9.26 6.10 -8.23
N THR A 70 8.15 5.47 -8.60
CA THR A 70 7.14 6.09 -9.48
C THR A 70 5.85 6.45 -8.75
N GLY A 71 5.65 5.88 -7.57
CA GLY A 71 4.39 6.02 -6.85
C GLY A 71 3.30 5.07 -7.28
N ALA A 72 3.52 4.27 -8.34
CA ALA A 72 2.48 3.38 -8.87
C ALA A 72 2.04 2.33 -7.85
N THR A 73 2.97 1.77 -7.10
CA THR A 73 2.68 0.77 -6.06
C THR A 73 1.86 1.38 -4.92
N LEU A 74 2.25 2.58 -4.48
CA LEU A 74 1.52 3.28 -3.43
C LEU A 74 0.13 3.70 -3.89
N HIS A 75 0.01 4.11 -5.14
CA HIS A 75 -1.27 4.48 -5.73
C HIS A 75 -2.22 3.27 -5.75
N ALA A 76 -1.72 2.11 -6.17
CA ALA A 76 -2.52 0.89 -6.19
C ALA A 76 -2.98 0.49 -4.79
N ALA A 77 -2.10 0.60 -3.80
CA ALA A 77 -2.43 0.30 -2.42
C ALA A 77 -3.49 1.28 -1.87
N ALA A 78 -3.32 2.58 -2.14
CA ALA A 78 -4.26 3.60 -1.71
C ALA A 78 -5.64 3.40 -2.35
N GLU A 79 -5.69 3.07 -3.63
CA GLU A 79 -6.95 2.77 -4.31
C GLU A 79 -7.69 1.61 -3.64
N GLN A 80 -6.96 0.58 -3.26
CA GLN A 80 -7.55 -0.58 -2.61
C GLN A 80 -8.13 -0.20 -1.24
N LEU A 81 -7.43 0.63 -0.49
CA LEU A 81 -7.93 1.11 0.79
C LEU A 81 -9.20 1.95 0.63
N LEU A 82 -9.19 2.87 -0.32
CA LEU A 82 -10.34 3.72 -0.59
C LEU A 82 -11.54 2.92 -1.08
N ALA A 83 -11.31 1.89 -1.88
CA ALA A 83 -12.37 1.01 -2.37
C ALA A 83 -12.99 0.17 -1.24
N ASN A 84 -12.29 0.01 -0.12
CA ASN A 84 -12.74 -0.78 1.02
C ASN A 84 -13.07 0.08 2.24
N ASP A 85 -13.62 1.25 1.99
CA ASP A 85 -14.22 2.11 3.01
C ASP A 85 -13.23 2.81 3.94
N ALA A 86 -12.03 3.11 3.45
CA ALA A 86 -11.12 4.00 4.17
C ALA A 86 -11.66 5.43 4.11
N GLY A 87 -11.36 6.23 5.12
CA GLY A 87 -11.64 7.65 5.09
C GLY A 87 -10.63 8.36 4.18
N ASN A 88 -9.72 9.13 4.77
CA ASN A 88 -8.62 9.73 4.00
C ASN A 88 -7.41 8.82 4.03
N VAL A 89 -6.66 8.75 2.93
CA VAL A 89 -5.42 8.01 2.88
C VAL A 89 -4.28 8.99 2.67
N TYR A 90 -3.37 9.01 3.63
CA TYR A 90 -2.15 9.81 3.57
C TYR A 90 -0.98 8.89 3.27
N ILE A 91 0.03 9.40 2.62
CA ILE A 91 1.18 8.60 2.21
C ILE A 91 2.45 9.17 2.81
N MET A 92 3.26 8.30 3.42
CA MET A 92 4.57 8.66 3.95
C MET A 92 5.61 7.68 3.45
N VAL A 93 6.72 8.20 2.93
CA VAL A 93 7.82 7.37 2.45
C VAL A 93 9.12 7.83 3.11
N MET A 94 10.03 6.86 3.36
CA MET A 94 11.33 7.16 3.93
C MET A 94 12.23 7.89 2.94
N ALA A 95 12.17 7.50 1.68
CA ALA A 95 13.03 8.06 0.65
C ALA A 95 12.33 8.03 -0.70
N ARG A 96 12.70 8.97 -1.56
CA ARG A 96 12.22 9.01 -2.93
C ARG A 96 13.41 8.87 -3.86
N ARG A 97 13.36 7.89 -4.73
CA ARG A 97 14.40 7.71 -5.74
C ARG A 97 14.09 8.62 -6.93
N MET A 98 15.09 9.42 -7.27
CA MET A 98 14.97 10.38 -8.38
C MET A 98 15.63 9.84 -9.64
#